data_447222ccb1fecb5a25d17ccf7fcf5e74
#
_entry.id   447222ccb1fecb5a25d17ccf7fcf5e74
#
_cell.length_a   1.000
_cell.length_b   1.000
_cell.length_c   1.000
_cell.angle_alpha   90.00
_cell.angle_beta   90.00
_cell.angle_gamma   90.00
#
_symmetry.space_group_name_H-M   'P 1'
#
loop_
_entity.id
_entity.type
_entity.pdbx_description
1 polymer ?
#
loop_
_entity_poly.entity_id
_entity_poly.type
_entity_poly.pdbx_seq_one_letter_code
_entity_poly.pdbx_strand_id
1 'polypeptide(L)'
;MNGITLTLRTLRHGEKHLARHLTTVAERHRTDHEIHHVATDLAAWSREHVQRLADTAHAHDLDLHGAPGDPTPGVLSMLREKAAEAVGHRPETGLLLLRDLRELHLDATEKSLHWEMLAQAAQATKDDELLALASACHPQTLRQMRWTNTMIKVLSPQILTSL
;
A
#
# COMPACT_ATOMS: atom_id res chain seq x y z
N MET A 1 16.27 -16.19 12.02
CA MET A 1 15.55 -15.51 10.91
C MET A 1 16.45 -14.45 10.33
N ASN A 2 16.64 -14.44 9.02
CA ASN A 2 17.47 -13.41 8.39
C ASN A 2 16.62 -12.18 8.02
N GLY A 3 17.29 -11.08 7.72
CA GLY A 3 16.63 -9.81 7.38
C GLY A 3 15.80 -9.88 6.11
N ILE A 4 16.18 -10.71 5.13
CA ILE A 4 15.42 -10.91 3.89
C ILE A 4 14.06 -11.52 4.19
N THR A 5 14.00 -12.58 4.99
CA THR A 5 12.74 -13.21 5.40
C THR A 5 11.84 -12.21 6.13
N LEU A 6 12.43 -11.41 7.01
CA LEU A 6 11.69 -10.37 7.73
C LEU A 6 11.12 -9.32 6.78
N THR A 7 11.90 -8.86 5.81
CA THR A 7 11.46 -7.89 4.79
C THR A 7 10.33 -8.47 3.94
N LEU A 8 10.43 -9.73 3.52
CA LEU A 8 9.37 -10.40 2.75
C LEU A 8 8.08 -10.52 3.55
N ARG A 9 8.15 -10.83 4.84
CA ARG A 9 6.97 -10.85 5.74
C ARG A 9 6.34 -9.47 5.85
N THR A 10 7.16 -8.44 6.05
CA THR A 10 6.71 -7.05 6.15
C THR A 10 6.03 -6.61 4.86
N LEU A 11 6.63 -6.91 3.71
CA LEU A 11 6.04 -6.62 2.40
C LEU A 11 4.70 -7.34 2.20
N ARG A 12 4.65 -8.64 2.49
CA ARG A 12 3.42 -9.42 2.32
C ARG A 12 2.29 -8.87 3.18
N HIS A 13 2.56 -8.60 4.42
CA HIS A 13 1.58 -8.02 5.35
C HIS A 13 1.15 -6.63 4.88
N GLY A 14 2.11 -5.78 4.53
CA GLY A 14 1.85 -4.43 4.06
C GLY A 14 1.10 -4.37 2.74
N GLU A 15 1.38 -5.24 1.80
CA GLU A 15 0.66 -5.31 0.52
C GLU A 15 -0.78 -5.79 0.71
N LYS A 16 -1.03 -6.73 1.61
CA LYS A 16 -2.39 -7.12 1.99
C LYS A 16 -3.16 -5.93 2.58
N HIS A 17 -2.51 -5.18 3.45
CA HIS A 17 -3.08 -3.99 4.05
C HIS A 17 -3.39 -2.94 3.00
N LEU A 18 -2.45 -2.65 2.09
CA LEU A 18 -2.63 -1.67 1.02
C LEU A 18 -3.77 -2.07 0.09
N ALA A 19 -3.90 -3.35 -0.27
CA ALA A 19 -5.00 -3.84 -1.08
C ALA A 19 -6.36 -3.58 -0.42
N ARG A 20 -6.48 -3.86 0.87
CA ARG A 20 -7.72 -3.58 1.62
C ARG A 20 -8.00 -2.09 1.74
N HIS A 21 -6.98 -1.30 1.98
CA HIS A 21 -7.07 0.16 2.08
C HIS A 21 -7.57 0.76 0.76
N LEU A 22 -6.97 0.37 -0.36
CA LEU A 22 -7.39 0.79 -1.70
C LEU A 22 -8.85 0.39 -1.98
N THR A 23 -9.24 -0.82 -1.62
CA THR A 23 -10.63 -1.30 -1.78
C THR A 23 -11.59 -0.48 -0.92
N THR A 24 -11.24 -0.19 0.33
CA THR A 24 -12.05 0.64 1.22
C THR A 24 -12.26 2.04 0.66
N VAL A 25 -11.19 2.67 0.17
CA VAL A 25 -11.26 4.00 -0.44
C VAL A 25 -12.11 3.98 -1.71
N ALA A 26 -11.94 2.97 -2.57
CA ALA A 26 -12.75 2.80 -3.78
C ALA A 26 -14.24 2.71 -3.46
N GLU A 27 -14.62 1.97 -2.43
CA GLU A 27 -16.02 1.81 -2.02
C GLU A 27 -16.56 3.07 -1.33
N ARG A 28 -15.78 3.71 -0.49
CA ARG A 28 -16.19 4.93 0.22
C ARG A 28 -16.47 6.08 -0.74
N HIS A 29 -15.69 6.17 -1.81
CA HIS A 29 -15.79 7.24 -2.82
C HIS A 29 -16.31 6.73 -4.16
N ARG A 30 -17.22 5.77 -4.13
CA ARG A 30 -17.76 5.10 -5.32
C ARG A 30 -18.48 6.02 -6.29
N THR A 31 -18.94 7.18 -5.83
CA THR A 31 -19.58 8.18 -6.67
C THR A 31 -18.57 8.99 -7.49
N ASP A 32 -17.31 8.99 -7.12
CA ASP A 32 -16.22 9.51 -7.93
C ASP A 32 -15.68 8.38 -8.81
N HIS A 33 -15.99 8.42 -10.10
CA HIS A 33 -15.66 7.34 -11.03
C HIS A 33 -14.15 7.06 -11.12
N GLU A 34 -13.34 8.09 -11.18
CA GLU A 34 -11.89 7.92 -11.27
C GLU A 34 -11.32 7.26 -9.99
N ILE A 35 -11.68 7.79 -8.83
CA ILE A 35 -11.23 7.23 -7.55
C ILE A 35 -11.66 5.77 -7.43
N HIS A 36 -12.93 5.48 -7.72
CA HIS A 36 -13.47 4.12 -7.60
C HIS A 36 -12.74 3.14 -8.51
N HIS A 37 -12.62 3.46 -9.79
CA HIS A 37 -12.05 2.54 -10.77
C HIS A 37 -10.55 2.39 -10.63
N VAL A 38 -9.81 3.48 -10.46
CA VAL A 38 -8.35 3.41 -10.35
C VAL A 38 -7.94 2.75 -9.03
N ALA A 39 -8.54 3.11 -7.91
CA ALA A 39 -8.22 2.46 -6.63
C ALA A 39 -8.53 0.95 -6.67
N THR A 40 -9.60 0.54 -7.36
CA THR A 40 -9.92 -0.88 -7.56
C THR A 40 -8.82 -1.59 -8.37
N ASP A 41 -8.35 -0.99 -9.45
CA ASP A 41 -7.28 -1.55 -10.27
C ASP A 41 -5.96 -1.63 -9.50
N LEU A 42 -5.63 -0.59 -8.74
CA LEU A 42 -4.41 -0.57 -7.92
C LEU A 42 -4.47 -1.60 -6.79
N ALA A 43 -5.65 -1.85 -6.23
CA ALA A 43 -5.85 -2.92 -5.24
C ALA A 43 -5.54 -4.30 -5.83
N ALA A 44 -5.93 -4.53 -7.09
CA ALA A 44 -5.62 -5.78 -7.79
C ALA A 44 -4.11 -5.96 -7.95
N TRP A 45 -3.36 -4.90 -8.21
CA TRP A 45 -1.89 -4.96 -8.26
C TRP A 45 -1.29 -5.39 -6.91
N SER A 46 -1.75 -4.80 -5.81
CA SER A 46 -1.25 -5.17 -4.48
C SER A 46 -1.58 -6.63 -4.13
N ARG A 47 -2.76 -7.13 -4.52
CA ARG A 47 -3.10 -8.56 -4.36
C ARG A 47 -2.17 -9.46 -5.18
N GLU A 48 -1.82 -9.05 -6.38
CA GLU A 48 -0.84 -9.78 -7.21
C GLU A 48 0.54 -9.79 -6.56
N HIS A 49 0.97 -8.66 -5.96
CA HIS A 49 2.22 -8.60 -5.21
C HIS A 49 2.23 -9.60 -4.05
N VAL A 50 1.12 -9.73 -3.32
CA VAL A 50 0.98 -10.72 -2.24
C VAL A 50 1.20 -12.13 -2.79
N GLN A 51 0.59 -12.47 -3.93
CA GLN A 51 0.74 -13.78 -4.54
C GLN A 51 2.17 -14.04 -5.01
N ARG A 52 2.80 -13.07 -5.66
CA ARG A 52 4.19 -13.19 -6.11
C ARG A 52 5.16 -13.36 -4.93
N LEU A 53 4.92 -12.64 -3.82
CA LEU A 53 5.70 -12.81 -2.59
C LEU A 53 5.55 -14.23 -2.03
N ALA A 54 4.34 -14.77 -2.00
CA ALA A 54 4.07 -16.12 -1.53
C ALA A 54 4.76 -17.18 -2.42
N ASP A 55 4.68 -17.02 -3.73
CA ASP A 55 5.29 -17.95 -4.69
C ASP A 55 6.82 -17.95 -4.57
N THR A 56 7.43 -16.78 -4.45
CA THR A 56 8.87 -16.63 -4.28
C THR A 56 9.34 -17.22 -2.95
N ALA A 57 8.61 -16.97 -1.88
CA ALA A 57 8.91 -17.54 -0.56
C ALA A 57 8.82 -19.06 -0.57
N HIS A 58 7.82 -19.61 -1.25
CA HIS A 58 7.67 -21.07 -1.40
C HIS A 58 8.87 -21.67 -2.15
N ALA A 59 9.29 -21.04 -3.24
CA ALA A 59 10.46 -21.47 -4.02
C ALA A 59 11.77 -21.43 -3.22
N HIS A 60 11.88 -20.52 -2.24
CA HIS A 60 13.03 -20.36 -1.35
C HIS A 60 12.89 -21.11 -0.04
N ASP A 61 11.82 -21.88 0.14
CA ASP A 61 11.49 -22.59 1.40
C ASP A 61 11.46 -21.65 2.61
N LEU A 62 10.86 -20.48 2.45
CA LEU A 62 10.73 -19.46 3.48
C LEU A 62 9.32 -19.41 4.02
N ASP A 63 9.18 -19.24 5.35
CA ASP A 63 7.90 -19.07 6.02
C ASP A 63 7.55 -17.60 6.20
N LEU A 64 6.48 -17.14 5.53
CA LEU A 64 5.98 -15.78 5.63
C LEU A 64 4.81 -15.61 6.61
N HIS A 65 4.45 -16.64 7.37
CA HIS A 65 3.31 -16.58 8.30
C HIS A 65 3.63 -15.89 9.63
N GLY A 66 4.90 -15.57 9.90
CA GLY A 66 5.30 -14.85 11.10
C GLY A 66 4.85 -13.40 11.11
N ALA A 67 4.96 -12.76 12.28
CA ALA A 67 4.68 -11.33 12.43
C ALA A 67 5.59 -10.48 11.55
N PRO A 68 5.09 -9.35 11.00
CA PRO A 68 5.94 -8.38 10.31
C PRO A 68 6.94 -7.74 11.27
N GLY A 69 8.06 -7.24 10.73
CA GLY A 69 9.12 -6.64 11.53
C GLY A 69 8.74 -5.32 12.16
N ASP A 70 7.97 -4.51 11.45
CA ASP A 70 7.52 -3.20 11.90
C ASP A 70 6.01 -3.07 11.77
N PRO A 71 5.35 -2.38 12.73
CA PRO A 71 3.94 -2.05 12.56
C PRO A 71 3.80 -1.10 11.36
N THR A 72 2.89 -1.42 10.44
CA THR A 72 2.62 -0.54 9.32
C THR A 72 1.84 0.69 9.81
N PRO A 73 2.24 1.93 9.44
CA PRO A 73 1.49 3.14 9.81
C PRO A 73 0.02 3.09 9.42
N GLY A 74 -0.32 2.38 8.36
CA GLY A 74 -1.70 2.19 7.92
C GLY A 74 -2.58 1.46 8.92
N VAL A 75 -2.03 0.55 9.72
CA VAL A 75 -2.81 -0.13 10.78
C VAL A 75 -3.22 0.86 11.86
N LEU A 76 -2.32 1.75 12.26
CA LEU A 76 -2.62 2.80 13.23
C LEU A 76 -3.64 3.79 12.68
N SER A 77 -3.55 4.14 11.40
CA SER A 77 -4.50 4.99 10.71
C SER A 77 -5.91 4.39 10.70
N MET A 78 -6.02 3.09 10.37
CA MET A 78 -7.31 2.38 10.40
C MET A 78 -7.92 2.31 11.80
N LEU A 79 -7.10 2.11 12.83
CA LEU A 79 -7.57 2.10 14.21
C LEU A 79 -8.10 3.48 14.64
N ARG A 80 -7.40 4.56 14.26
CA ARG A 80 -7.85 5.93 14.51
C ARG A 80 -9.15 6.23 13.79
N GLU A 81 -9.29 5.77 12.54
CA GLU A 81 -10.50 5.95 11.75
C GLU A 81 -11.70 5.26 12.39
N LYS A 82 -11.54 4.00 12.81
CA LYS A 82 -12.59 3.28 13.53
C LYS A 82 -12.96 3.95 14.85
N ALA A 83 -11.98 4.47 15.58
CA ALA A 83 -12.22 5.22 16.80
C ALA A 83 -12.98 6.51 16.53
N ALA A 84 -12.65 7.26 15.46
CA ALA A 84 -13.34 8.46 15.06
C ALA A 84 -14.79 8.18 14.63
N GLU A 85 -15.03 7.10 13.90
CA GLU A 85 -16.36 6.63 13.52
C GLU A 85 -17.20 6.27 14.75
N ALA A 86 -16.59 5.61 15.74
CA ALA A 86 -17.24 5.22 16.98
C ALA A 86 -17.70 6.43 17.82
N VAL A 87 -17.03 7.58 17.68
CA VAL A 87 -17.37 8.85 18.36
C VAL A 87 -18.44 9.65 17.59
N GLY A 88 -18.86 9.17 16.42
CA GLY A 88 -19.89 9.83 15.61
C GLY A 88 -19.41 11.06 14.85
N HIS A 89 -18.10 11.23 14.72
CA HIS A 89 -17.52 12.32 13.96
C HIS A 89 -17.54 11.98 12.46
N ARG A 90 -18.37 12.72 11.68
CA ARG A 90 -18.43 12.57 10.23
C ARG A 90 -17.70 13.73 9.57
N PRO A 91 -16.44 13.53 9.10
CA PRO A 91 -15.76 14.56 8.33
C PRO A 91 -16.47 14.81 7.01
N GLU A 92 -16.32 16.02 6.48
CA GLU A 92 -16.83 16.33 5.16
C GLU A 92 -16.22 15.42 4.11
N THR A 93 -17.01 15.02 3.09
CA THR A 93 -16.62 14.04 2.06
C THR A 93 -15.34 14.42 1.33
N GLY A 94 -15.17 15.71 0.97
CA GLY A 94 -13.95 16.18 0.30
C GLY A 94 -12.71 16.05 1.18
N LEU A 95 -12.79 16.49 2.43
CA LEU A 95 -11.68 16.35 3.38
C LEU A 95 -11.37 14.90 3.68
N LEU A 96 -12.40 14.06 3.75
CA LEU A 96 -12.23 12.61 3.91
C LEU A 96 -11.47 12.01 2.73
N LEU A 97 -11.80 12.40 1.51
CA LEU A 97 -11.10 11.95 0.31
C LEU A 97 -9.62 12.37 0.32
N LEU A 98 -9.32 13.61 0.66
CA LEU A 98 -7.92 14.06 0.74
C LEU A 98 -7.16 13.29 1.83
N ARG A 99 -7.78 13.03 2.97
CA ARG A 99 -7.17 12.20 4.02
C ARG A 99 -6.90 10.79 3.52
N ASP A 100 -7.87 10.17 2.87
CA ASP A 100 -7.74 8.81 2.34
C ASP A 100 -6.61 8.74 1.31
N LEU A 101 -6.53 9.69 0.39
CA LEU A 101 -5.45 9.75 -0.60
C LEU A 101 -4.07 9.95 0.04
N ARG A 102 -3.99 10.80 1.06
CA ARG A 102 -2.73 11.00 1.81
C ARG A 102 -2.29 9.70 2.49
N GLU A 103 -3.20 9.02 3.17
CA GLU A 103 -2.89 7.76 3.86
C GLU A 103 -2.48 6.66 2.86
N LEU A 104 -3.15 6.58 1.72
CA LEU A 104 -2.77 5.67 0.64
C LEU A 104 -1.36 5.98 0.12
N HIS A 105 -1.07 7.27 -0.07
CA HIS A 105 0.24 7.70 -0.56
C HIS A 105 1.37 7.31 0.41
N LEU A 106 1.16 7.53 1.70
CA LEU A 106 2.14 7.16 2.73
C LEU A 106 2.31 5.64 2.81
N ASP A 107 1.23 4.89 2.71
CA ASP A 107 1.25 3.43 2.72
C ASP A 107 2.02 2.88 1.51
N ALA A 108 1.73 3.37 0.31
CA ALA A 108 2.45 2.97 -0.90
C ALA A 108 3.94 3.37 -0.84
N THR A 109 4.25 4.54 -0.29
CA THR A 109 5.63 5.02 -0.12
C THR A 109 6.42 4.07 0.79
N GLU A 110 5.84 3.63 1.88
CA GLU A 110 6.47 2.64 2.76
C GLU A 110 6.78 1.35 2.03
N LYS A 111 5.84 0.84 1.22
CA LYS A 111 6.06 -0.37 0.42
C LYS A 111 7.19 -0.17 -0.59
N SER A 112 7.22 1.01 -1.22
CA SER A 112 8.32 1.36 -2.16
C SER A 112 9.68 1.23 -1.50
N LEU A 113 9.84 1.72 -0.28
CA LEU A 113 11.10 1.63 0.46
C LEU A 113 11.46 0.17 0.77
N HIS A 114 10.51 -0.65 1.14
CA HIS A 114 10.75 -2.07 1.38
C HIS A 114 11.12 -2.83 0.10
N TRP A 115 10.49 -2.52 -1.03
CA TRP A 115 10.88 -3.08 -2.33
C TRP A 115 12.30 -2.67 -2.72
N GLU A 116 12.66 -1.41 -2.46
CA GLU A 116 14.04 -0.92 -2.66
C GLU A 116 15.05 -1.69 -1.82
N MET A 117 14.78 -1.83 -0.51
CA MET A 117 15.65 -2.59 0.39
C MET A 117 15.81 -4.04 -0.06
N LEU A 118 14.71 -4.67 -0.48
CA LEU A 118 14.75 -6.04 -0.99
C LEU A 118 15.59 -6.15 -2.26
N ALA A 119 15.44 -5.21 -3.19
CA ALA A 119 16.22 -5.18 -4.43
C ALA A 119 17.72 -5.06 -4.16
N GLN A 120 18.12 -4.19 -3.23
CA GLN A 120 19.52 -4.02 -2.85
C GLN A 120 20.09 -5.29 -2.18
N ALA A 121 19.31 -5.90 -1.30
CA ALA A 121 19.72 -7.17 -0.68
C ALA A 121 19.85 -8.31 -1.69
N ALA A 122 18.92 -8.39 -2.65
CA ALA A 122 18.96 -9.38 -3.72
C ALA A 122 20.20 -9.22 -4.61
N GLN A 123 20.57 -7.98 -4.95
CA GLN A 123 21.79 -7.70 -5.70
C GLN A 123 23.05 -8.11 -4.92
N ALA A 124 23.09 -7.76 -3.63
CA ALA A 124 24.25 -8.08 -2.78
C ALA A 124 24.44 -9.59 -2.61
N THR A 125 23.37 -10.36 -2.55
CA THR A 125 23.41 -11.82 -2.40
C THR A 125 23.39 -12.56 -3.74
N LYS A 126 23.31 -11.84 -4.86
CA LYS A 126 23.21 -12.40 -6.22
C LYS A 126 22.00 -13.34 -6.37
N ASP A 127 20.90 -13.00 -5.74
CA ASP A 127 19.64 -13.74 -5.81
C ASP A 127 18.77 -13.17 -6.94
N ASP A 128 18.85 -13.79 -8.11
CA ASP A 128 18.17 -13.33 -9.32
C ASP A 128 16.64 -13.42 -9.21
N GLU A 129 16.11 -14.40 -8.47
CA GLU A 129 14.65 -14.53 -8.27
C GLU A 129 14.09 -13.42 -7.41
N LEU A 130 14.76 -13.09 -6.31
CA LEU A 130 14.36 -11.96 -5.45
C LEU A 130 14.49 -10.63 -6.20
N LEU A 131 15.55 -10.48 -7.00
CA LEU A 131 15.73 -9.27 -7.82
C LEU A 131 14.61 -9.15 -8.86
N ALA A 132 14.24 -10.25 -9.53
CA ALA A 132 13.15 -10.28 -10.50
C ALA A 132 11.81 -9.93 -9.85
N LEU A 133 11.56 -10.43 -8.64
CA LEU A 133 10.37 -10.09 -7.86
C LEU A 133 10.28 -8.58 -7.59
N ALA A 134 11.34 -8.00 -7.03
CA ALA A 134 11.39 -6.56 -6.75
C ALA A 134 11.24 -5.73 -8.03
N SER A 135 11.90 -6.14 -9.12
CA SER A 135 11.85 -5.45 -10.40
C SER A 135 10.46 -5.50 -11.06
N ALA A 136 9.66 -6.52 -10.76
CA ALA A 136 8.28 -6.62 -11.24
C ALA A 136 7.30 -5.79 -10.40
N CYS A 137 7.47 -5.76 -9.08
CA CYS A 137 6.50 -5.15 -8.15
C CYS A 137 6.78 -3.68 -7.88
N HIS A 138 8.04 -3.29 -7.73
CA HIS A 138 8.41 -1.91 -7.37
C HIS A 138 7.89 -0.85 -8.35
N PRO A 139 8.01 -1.01 -9.69
CA PRO A 139 7.47 -0.02 -10.62
C PRO A 139 5.98 0.20 -10.49
N GLN A 140 5.21 -0.85 -10.18
CA GLN A 140 3.76 -0.72 -9.95
C GLN A 140 3.48 0.07 -8.67
N THR A 141 4.25 -0.15 -7.61
CA THR A 141 4.15 0.63 -6.37
C THR A 141 4.46 2.11 -6.62
N LEU A 142 5.46 2.42 -7.43
CA LEU A 142 5.76 3.80 -7.83
C LEU A 142 4.60 4.44 -8.59
N ARG A 143 3.88 3.67 -9.41
CA ARG A 143 2.66 4.15 -10.08
C ARG A 143 1.53 4.40 -9.11
N GLN A 144 1.35 3.56 -8.10
CA GLN A 144 0.37 3.80 -7.03
C GLN A 144 0.68 5.13 -6.31
N MET A 145 1.94 5.38 -5.98
CA MET A 145 2.38 6.66 -5.37
C MET A 145 2.11 7.85 -6.29
N ARG A 146 2.43 7.71 -7.57
CA ARG A 146 2.23 8.79 -8.56
C ARG A 146 0.77 9.15 -8.70
N TRP A 147 -0.10 8.15 -8.78
CA TRP A 147 -1.53 8.39 -8.88
C TRP A 147 -2.09 9.12 -7.66
N THR A 148 -1.79 8.64 -6.46
CA THR A 148 -2.27 9.29 -5.22
C THR A 148 -1.77 10.73 -5.12
N ASN A 149 -0.50 10.97 -5.44
CA ASN A 149 0.08 12.31 -5.43
C ASN A 149 -0.58 13.23 -6.47
N THR A 150 -0.85 12.72 -7.67
CA THR A 150 -1.55 13.47 -8.72
C THR A 150 -2.96 13.85 -8.28
N MET A 151 -3.71 12.91 -7.70
CA MET A 151 -5.06 13.18 -7.21
C MET A 151 -5.07 14.21 -6.08
N ILE A 152 -4.12 14.14 -5.17
CA ILE A 152 -3.95 15.15 -4.11
C ILE A 152 -3.73 16.54 -4.73
N LYS A 153 -2.85 16.65 -5.72
CA LYS A 153 -2.56 17.92 -6.40
C LYS A 153 -3.78 18.49 -7.12
N VAL A 154 -4.52 17.63 -7.83
CA VAL A 154 -5.68 18.05 -8.62
C VAL A 154 -6.85 18.46 -7.73
N LEU A 155 -7.12 17.70 -6.66
CA LEU A 155 -8.31 17.88 -5.83
C LEU A 155 -8.14 18.90 -4.72
N SER A 156 -6.93 19.11 -4.21
CA SER A 156 -6.69 19.98 -3.06
C SER A 156 -7.19 21.42 -3.29
N PRO A 157 -6.91 22.08 -4.43
CA PRO A 157 -7.41 23.44 -4.64
C PRO A 157 -8.92 23.54 -4.57
N GLN A 158 -9.63 22.63 -5.21
CA GLN A 158 -11.09 22.64 -5.23
C GLN A 158 -11.68 22.38 -3.85
N ILE A 159 -11.18 21.37 -3.16
CA ILE A 159 -11.73 20.96 -1.87
C ILE A 159 -11.42 22.00 -0.79
N LEU A 160 -10.16 22.45 -0.72
CA LEU A 160 -9.72 23.33 0.37
C LEU A 160 -10.22 24.77 0.24
N THR A 161 -10.62 25.21 -0.97
CA THR A 161 -11.12 26.58 -1.19
C THR A 161 -12.63 26.66 -1.25
N SER A 162 -13.34 25.53 -1.25
CA SER A 162 -14.81 25.47 -1.31
C SER A 162 -15.46 25.27 0.06
N LEU A 163 -14.69 25.21 1.11
CA LEU A 163 -15.18 25.06 2.49
C LEU A 163 -15.50 26.38 3.14
#